data_661f0fdf866ba9dbc95b82a0f41fa280
#
_entry.id   661f0fdf866ba9dbc95b82a0f41fa280
#
_cell.length_a   1.000
_cell.length_b   1.000
_cell.length_c   1.000
_cell.angle_alpha   90.00
_cell.angle_beta   90.00
_cell.angle_gamma   90.00
#
_symmetry.space_group_name_H-M   'P 1'
#
loop_
_entity.id
_entity.type
_entity.pdbx_description
1 polymer ?
#
loop_
_entity_poly.entity_id
_entity_poly.type
_entity_poly.pdbx_seq_one_letter_code
_entity_poly.pdbx_strand_id
1 'polypeptide(L)' 'MYENQDKRLSDTIIGEAILELLDEGARITNAILLLKLQTFLIAADETWRETTIRDAIRRVQAVVLEGNTTGTQSSVMH' A
#
# COMPACT_ATOMS: atom_id res chain seq x y z
N MET A 1 -3.75 19.52 8.36
CA MET A 1 -3.08 18.86 9.46
C MET A 1 -3.51 17.43 9.64
N TYR A 2 -4.80 17.21 9.66
CA TYR A 2 -5.31 15.84 9.82
C TYR A 2 -4.89 14.97 8.66
N GLU A 3 -4.92 15.52 7.46
CA GLU A 3 -4.53 14.78 6.28
C GLU A 3 -3.09 14.32 6.35
N ASN A 4 -2.23 15.18 6.89
CA ASN A 4 -0.82 14.83 7.02
C ASN A 4 -0.61 13.69 7.99
N GLN A 5 -1.36 13.69 9.08
CA GLN A 5 -1.27 12.61 10.06
C GLN A 5 -1.72 11.28 9.47
N ASP A 6 -2.83 11.30 8.75
CA ASP A 6 -3.33 10.10 8.12
C ASP A 6 -2.33 9.56 7.11
N LYS A 7 -1.74 10.46 6.36
CA LYS A 7 -0.73 10.08 5.38
C LYS A 7 0.47 9.45 6.05
N ARG A 8 0.91 10.01 7.17
CA ARG A 8 2.05 9.47 7.89
C ARG A 8 1.77 8.08 8.43
N LEU A 9 0.57 7.88 8.95
CA LEU A 9 0.20 6.58 9.49
C LEU A 9 0.15 5.55 8.37
N SER A 10 -0.42 5.92 7.23
CA SER A 10 -0.44 5.02 6.08
C SER A 10 0.97 4.68 5.62
N ASP A 11 1.83 5.69 5.54
CA ASP A 11 3.21 5.48 5.12
C ASP A 11 3.93 4.56 6.09
N THR A 12 3.68 4.72 7.38
CA THR A 12 4.30 3.87 8.39
C THR A 12 3.86 2.42 8.22
N ILE A 13 2.58 2.21 7.97
CA ILE A 13 2.05 0.86 7.77
C ILE A 13 2.67 0.23 6.52
N ILE A 14 2.76 1.01 5.45
CA ILE A 14 3.37 0.51 4.22
C ILE A 14 4.84 0.15 4.47
N GLY A 15 5.54 1.00 5.21
CA GLY A 15 6.94 0.72 5.56
C GLY A 15 7.08 -0.54 6.38
N GLU A 16 6.19 -0.76 7.35
CA GLU A 16 6.22 -1.97 8.15
C GLU A 16 6.04 -3.20 7.27
N ALA A 17 5.11 -3.12 6.32
CA ALA A 17 4.85 -4.24 5.42
C ALA A 17 6.09 -4.55 4.58
N ILE A 18 6.74 -3.52 4.08
CA ILE A 18 7.94 -3.69 3.27
C ILE A 18 9.06 -4.32 4.10
N LEU A 19 9.23 -3.84 5.33
CA LEU A 19 10.26 -4.38 6.21
C LEU A 19 10.02 -5.86 6.51
N GLU A 20 8.77 -6.24 6.73
CA GLU A 20 8.47 -7.64 6.98
C GLU A 20 8.75 -8.49 5.75
N LEU A 21 8.42 -7.96 4.57
CA LEU A 21 8.70 -8.69 3.34
C LEU A 21 10.20 -8.88 3.14
N LEU A 22 10.98 -7.86 3.44
CA LEU A 22 12.43 -7.96 3.38
C LEU A 22 12.95 -9.01 4.36
N ASP A 23 12.39 -9.02 5.55
CA ASP A 23 12.76 -9.99 6.58
C ASP A 23 12.47 -11.41 6.14
N GLU A 24 11.39 -11.60 5.41
CA GLU A 24 11.00 -12.91 4.92
C GLU A 24 11.78 -13.33 3.69
N GLY A 25 12.58 -12.43 3.14
CA GLY A 25 13.29 -12.71 1.92
C GLY A 25 12.39 -12.74 0.70
N ALA A 26 11.21 -12.13 0.82
CA ALA A 26 10.24 -12.15 -0.25
C ALA A 26 10.56 -11.08 -1.29
N ARG A 27 10.15 -11.35 -2.53
CA ARG A 27 10.24 -10.36 -3.58
C ARG A 27 9.18 -9.29 -3.34
N ILE A 28 9.57 -8.03 -3.44
CA ILE A 28 8.65 -6.94 -3.17
C ILE A 28 8.05 -6.47 -4.49
N THR A 29 6.78 -6.79 -4.68
CA THR A 29 5.98 -6.31 -5.79
C THR A 29 4.74 -5.66 -5.22
N ASN A 30 4.04 -4.88 -6.05
CA ASN A 30 2.80 -4.25 -5.59
C ASN A 30 1.79 -5.30 -5.15
N ALA A 31 1.70 -6.41 -5.88
CA ALA A 31 0.75 -7.47 -5.53
C ALA A 31 1.10 -8.09 -4.18
N ILE A 32 2.36 -8.37 -3.94
CA ILE A 32 2.79 -8.97 -2.69
C ILE A 32 2.62 -7.99 -1.54
N LEU A 33 2.90 -6.71 -1.79
CA LEU A 33 2.70 -5.69 -0.79
C LEU A 33 1.22 -5.59 -0.40
N LEU A 34 0.33 -5.64 -1.39
CA LEU A 34 -1.11 -5.60 -1.11
C LEU A 34 -1.55 -6.81 -0.29
N LEU A 35 -1.01 -7.99 -0.59
CA LEU A 35 -1.31 -9.18 0.20
C LEU A 35 -0.86 -9.02 1.64
N LYS A 36 0.33 -8.46 1.84
CA LYS A 36 0.84 -8.25 3.20
C LYS A 36 -0.05 -7.26 3.95
N LEU A 37 -0.48 -6.19 3.28
CA LEU A 37 -1.36 -5.22 3.91
C LEU A 37 -2.70 -5.85 4.27
N GLN A 38 -3.22 -6.73 3.42
CA GLN A 38 -4.46 -7.42 3.72
C GLN A 38 -4.30 -8.34 4.94
N THR A 39 -3.15 -8.97 5.07
CA THR A 39 -2.85 -9.77 6.24
C THR A 39 -2.86 -8.89 7.49
N PHE A 40 -2.25 -7.71 7.41
CA PHE A 40 -2.28 -6.77 8.52
C PHE A 40 -3.72 -6.39 8.88
N LEU A 41 -4.55 -6.19 7.85
CA LEU A 41 -5.94 -5.79 8.08
C LEU A 41 -6.71 -6.87 8.83
N ILE A 42 -6.52 -8.11 8.44
CA ILE A 42 -7.19 -9.24 9.10
C ILE A 42 -6.77 -9.33 10.55
N ALA A 43 -5.51 -9.03 10.83
CA ALA A 43 -4.96 -9.14 12.18
C ALA A 43 -5.22 -7.89 13.03
N ALA A 44 -5.73 -6.82 12.44
CA ALA A 44 -5.91 -5.56 13.17
C ALA A 44 -7.03 -5.69 14.19
N ASP A 45 -6.73 -5.29 15.41
CA ASP A 45 -7.69 -5.35 16.50
C ASP A 45 -8.40 -4.03 16.74
N GLU A 46 -7.74 -2.93 16.40
CA GLU A 46 -8.26 -1.61 16.70
C GLU A 46 -8.77 -0.93 15.45
N THR A 47 -9.86 -0.19 15.61
CA THR A 47 -10.51 0.47 14.50
C THR A 47 -9.60 1.44 13.79
N TRP A 48 -8.80 2.20 14.54
CA TRP A 48 -7.91 3.17 13.93
C TRP A 48 -6.86 2.46 13.05
N ARG A 49 -6.43 1.30 13.48
CA ARG A 49 -5.43 0.54 12.72
C ARG A 49 -6.06 -0.01 11.45
N GLU A 50 -7.28 -0.53 11.55
CA GLU A 50 -8.00 -0.98 10.37
C GLU A 50 -8.16 0.12 9.34
N THR A 51 -8.57 1.29 9.80
CA THR A 51 -8.78 2.43 8.92
C THR A 51 -7.48 2.83 8.24
N THR A 52 -6.41 2.86 9.00
CA THR A 52 -5.10 3.22 8.46
C THR A 52 -4.63 2.21 7.42
N ILE A 53 -4.82 0.93 7.70
CA ILE A 53 -4.40 -0.12 6.77
C ILE A 53 -5.22 -0.05 5.49
N ARG A 54 -6.53 0.18 5.60
CA ARG A 54 -7.37 0.31 4.43
C ARG A 54 -6.94 1.49 3.56
N ASP A 55 -6.58 2.58 4.23
CA ASP A 55 -6.07 3.74 3.51
C ASP A 55 -4.76 3.41 2.79
N ALA A 56 -3.88 2.67 3.46
CA ALA A 56 -2.63 2.25 2.85
C ALA A 56 -2.87 1.38 1.62
N ILE A 57 -3.82 0.44 1.73
CA ILE A 57 -4.18 -0.42 0.61
C ILE A 57 -4.67 0.42 -0.56
N ARG A 58 -5.54 1.38 -0.28
CA ARG A 58 -6.08 2.24 -1.31
C ARG A 58 -4.99 3.03 -2.02
N ARG A 59 -4.03 3.52 -1.24
CA ARG A 59 -2.93 4.30 -1.81
C ARG A 59 -2.05 3.45 -2.71
N VAL A 60 -1.76 2.23 -2.29
CA VAL A 60 -0.95 1.34 -3.13
C VAL A 60 -1.71 0.99 -4.40
N GLN A 61 -3.02 0.73 -4.28
CA GLN A 61 -3.84 0.44 -5.44
C GLN A 61 -3.86 1.61 -6.41
N ALA A 62 -3.93 2.83 -5.89
CA ALA A 62 -3.94 4.02 -6.74
C ALA A 62 -2.65 4.14 -7.52
N VAL A 63 -1.52 3.85 -6.89
CA VAL A 63 -0.24 3.91 -7.57
C VAL A 63 -0.19 2.88 -8.69
N VAL A 64 -0.67 1.67 -8.43
CA VAL A 64 -0.70 0.62 -9.44
C VAL A 64 -1.55 1.03 -10.63
N LEU A 65 -2.73 1.58 -10.34
CA LEU A 65 -3.62 2.01 -11.41
C LEU A 65 -3.03 3.15 -12.22
N GLU A 66 -2.43 4.11 -11.54
CA GLU A 66 -1.78 5.23 -12.22
C GLU A 66 -0.64 4.76 -13.09
N GLY A 67 0.14 3.82 -12.58
CA GLY A 67 1.23 3.27 -13.35
C GLY A 67 0.75 2.59 -14.61
N ASN A 68 -0.30 1.81 -14.50
CA ASN A 68 -0.89 1.14 -15.64
C ASN A 68 -1.43 2.13 -16.66
N THR A 69 -2.15 3.13 -16.16
CA THR A 69 -2.73 4.16 -17.02
C THR A 69 -1.66 4.92 -17.76
N THR A 70 -0.62 5.30 -17.04
CA THR A 70 0.49 6.04 -17.64
C THR A 70 1.16 5.23 -18.73
N GLY A 71 1.40 3.95 -18.46
CA GLY A 71 1.99 3.09 -19.45
C GLY A 71 1.13 2.96 -20.68
N THR A 72 -0.16 2.80 -20.49
CA THR A 72 -1.10 2.69 -21.59
C THR A 72 -1.12 3.97 -22.41
N GLN A 73 -1.13 5.10 -21.73
CA GLN A 73 -1.15 6.37 -22.42
C GLN A 73 0.09 6.56 -23.27
N SER A 74 1.23 6.19 -22.72
CA SER A 74 2.48 6.30 -23.48
C SER A 74 2.41 5.50 -24.75
N SER A 75 1.87 4.30 -24.67
CA SER A 75 1.72 3.45 -25.83
C SER A 75 0.81 4.08 -26.87
N VAL A 76 -0.29 4.63 -26.41
CA VAL A 76 -1.29 5.19 -27.30
C VAL A 76 -0.76 6.41 -28.02
N MET A 77 0.01 7.22 -27.35
CA MET A 77 0.52 8.44 -27.94
C MET A 77 1.51 8.22 -29.04
N HIS A 78 2.05 7.06 -29.10
CA HIS A 78 3.02 6.72 -30.15
C HIS A 78 2.47 5.76 -31.15
#